data_7802f556b5572325254fe48aa4ae69d2
#
_entry.id   7802f556b5572325254fe48aa4ae69d2
#
_cell.length_a   1.000
_cell.length_b   1.000
_cell.length_c   1.000
_cell.angle_alpha   90.00
_cell.angle_beta   90.00
_cell.angle_gamma   90.00
#
_symmetry.space_group_name_H-M   'P 1'
#
loop_
_entity.id
_entity.type
_entity.pdbx_description
1 polymer ?
#
loop_
_entity_poly.entity_id
_entity_poly.type
_entity_poly.pdbx_seq_one_letter_code
_entity_poly.pdbx_strand_id
1 'polypeptide(L)'
;ADDERLAAIASMTTLNRDAMEVGRAHGVTAATDVTGFGLAGHLRNILRGSALAATIDHAALPLLPGFARHHAAGRIPGGSKTNRDYLAPAIQWDAGVEGDVRERTMTAITDAQTSGGLLLCMPDADADRAVVALRERGLPAARIGLLHPPVADAPWLLRVI
;
A
#
# COMPACT_ATOMS: atom_id res chain seq x y z
N ALA A 1 16.09 -16.52 -1.55
CA ALA A 1 17.23 -16.99 -0.81
C ALA A 1 17.16 -16.51 0.65
N ASP A 2 18.22 -16.71 1.44
CA ASP A 2 18.19 -16.38 2.88
C ASP A 2 17.96 -14.89 3.15
N ASP A 3 18.50 -14.02 2.33
CA ASP A 3 18.33 -12.56 2.47
C ASP A 3 16.87 -12.11 2.30
N GLU A 4 16.12 -12.71 1.39
CA GLU A 4 14.69 -12.41 1.21
C GLU A 4 13.86 -12.87 2.41
N ARG A 5 14.19 -14.04 2.95
CA ARG A 5 13.55 -14.56 4.17
C ARG A 5 13.85 -13.66 5.37
N LEU A 6 15.10 -13.23 5.51
CA LEU A 6 15.49 -12.31 6.59
C LEU A 6 14.81 -10.94 6.45
N ALA A 7 14.72 -10.41 5.23
CA ALA A 7 14.00 -9.16 4.97
C ALA A 7 12.50 -9.27 5.33
N ALA A 8 11.86 -10.38 4.99
CA ALA A 8 10.47 -10.63 5.34
C ALA A 8 10.27 -10.73 6.85
N ILE A 9 11.15 -11.47 7.56
CA ILE A 9 11.11 -11.58 9.02
C ILE A 9 11.31 -10.19 9.66
N ALA A 10 12.31 -9.45 9.23
CA ALA A 10 12.57 -8.10 9.73
C ALA A 10 11.35 -7.19 9.56
N SER A 11 10.73 -7.20 8.37
CA SER A 11 9.51 -6.44 8.11
C SER A 11 8.36 -6.84 9.05
N MET A 12 8.12 -8.12 9.23
CA MET A 12 7.03 -8.61 10.09
C MET A 12 7.25 -8.39 11.59
N THR A 13 8.50 -8.28 12.03
CA THR A 13 8.85 -8.07 13.45
C THR A 13 9.06 -6.60 13.80
N THR A 14 9.14 -5.71 12.82
CA THR A 14 9.23 -4.26 13.05
C THR A 14 7.91 -3.72 13.57
N LEU A 15 7.96 -3.09 14.75
CA LEU A 15 6.76 -2.50 15.37
C LEU A 15 6.35 -1.21 14.65
N ASN A 16 5.06 -1.03 14.46
CA ASN A 16 4.49 0.18 13.86
C ASN A 16 4.49 1.40 14.79
N ARG A 17 4.97 1.27 16.03
CA ARG A 17 5.00 2.35 17.03
C ARG A 17 5.78 3.57 16.54
N ASP A 18 7.01 3.38 16.10
CA ASP A 18 7.88 4.48 15.68
C ASP A 18 7.32 5.18 14.43
N ALA A 19 6.72 4.41 13.52
CA ALA A 19 6.02 4.96 12.36
C ALA A 19 4.81 5.82 12.78
N MET A 20 4.05 5.39 13.78
CA MET A 20 2.92 6.16 14.29
C MET A 20 3.35 7.42 15.06
N GLU A 21 4.47 7.38 15.78
CA GLU A 21 5.04 8.58 16.42
C GLU A 21 5.40 9.65 15.39
N VAL A 22 6.08 9.25 14.30
CA VAL A 22 6.37 10.17 13.17
C VAL A 22 5.08 10.67 12.53
N GLY A 23 4.12 9.77 12.27
CA GLY A 23 2.84 10.17 11.71
C GLY A 23 2.12 11.24 12.53
N ARG A 24 2.10 11.10 13.86
CA ARG A 24 1.52 12.10 14.77
C ARG A 24 2.26 13.44 14.72
N ALA A 25 3.58 13.41 14.67
CA ALA A 25 4.39 14.63 14.55
C ALA A 25 4.17 15.37 13.23
N HIS A 26 3.70 14.68 12.19
CA HIS A 26 3.43 15.22 10.85
C HIS A 26 1.93 15.29 10.51
N GLY A 27 1.06 15.38 11.51
CA GLY A 27 -0.36 15.68 11.29
C GLY A 27 -1.15 14.55 10.64
N VAL A 28 -0.83 13.28 10.95
CA VAL A 28 -1.60 12.13 10.46
C VAL A 28 -3.09 12.28 10.81
N THR A 29 -3.95 12.10 9.82
CA THR A 29 -5.41 12.21 9.95
C THR A 29 -6.11 10.85 9.97
N ALA A 30 -5.50 9.85 9.33
CA ALA A 30 -5.95 8.47 9.38
C ALA A 30 -4.75 7.52 9.25
N ALA A 31 -4.83 6.38 9.91
CA ALA A 31 -3.81 5.34 9.87
C ALA A 31 -4.43 3.95 10.00
N THR A 32 -3.79 2.97 9.38
CA THR A 32 -4.11 1.55 9.57
C THR A 32 -2.86 0.71 9.33
N ASP A 33 -2.71 -0.38 10.06
CA ASP A 33 -1.79 -1.45 9.70
C ASP A 33 -2.29 -2.18 8.45
N VAL A 34 -1.36 -2.62 7.62
CA VAL A 34 -1.65 -3.40 6.42
C VAL A 34 -1.52 -4.87 6.76
N THR A 35 -2.63 -5.59 6.74
CA THR A 35 -2.70 -7.00 7.10
C THR A 35 -3.47 -7.83 6.08
N GLY A 36 -4.36 -8.72 6.49
CA GLY A 36 -5.01 -9.72 5.66
C GLY A 36 -5.81 -9.23 4.45
N PHE A 37 -6.26 -7.97 4.44
CA PHE A 37 -6.97 -7.39 3.29
C PHE A 37 -6.05 -6.72 2.27
N GLY A 38 -4.75 -6.71 2.53
CA GLY A 38 -3.77 -6.04 1.69
C GLY A 38 -3.87 -4.51 1.72
N LEU A 39 -2.93 -3.84 1.08
CA LEU A 39 -2.90 -2.38 1.03
C LEU A 39 -4.22 -1.79 0.50
N ALA A 40 -4.70 -2.30 -0.64
CA ALA A 40 -5.91 -1.77 -1.28
C ALA A 40 -7.17 -1.98 -0.44
N GLY A 41 -7.30 -3.09 0.28
CA GLY A 41 -8.45 -3.35 1.14
C GLY A 41 -8.48 -2.44 2.37
N HIS A 42 -7.33 -2.25 3.02
CA HIS A 42 -7.21 -1.33 4.15
C HIS A 42 -7.41 0.13 3.74
N LEU A 43 -6.80 0.55 2.61
CA LEU A 43 -7.02 1.89 2.05
C LEU A 43 -8.49 2.12 1.71
N ARG A 44 -9.16 1.15 1.06
CA ARG A 44 -10.59 1.24 0.75
C ARG A 44 -11.45 1.54 1.98
N ASN A 45 -11.12 0.95 3.13
CA ASN A 45 -11.86 1.22 4.36
C ASN A 45 -11.70 2.68 4.81
N ILE A 46 -10.48 3.23 4.74
CA ILE A 46 -10.24 4.66 4.99
C ILE A 46 -11.04 5.52 4.02
N LEU A 47 -10.96 5.23 2.72
CA LEU A 47 -11.63 6.01 1.67
C LEU A 47 -13.15 6.06 1.87
N ARG A 48 -13.77 4.93 2.19
CA ARG A 48 -15.21 4.86 2.46
C ARG A 48 -15.60 5.63 3.72
N GLY A 49 -14.81 5.51 4.78
CA GLY A 49 -15.07 6.23 6.03
C GLY A 49 -14.90 7.74 5.93
N SER A 50 -14.08 8.20 4.96
CA SER A 50 -13.75 9.61 4.75
C SER A 50 -14.50 10.24 3.55
N ALA A 51 -15.27 9.47 2.80
CA ALA A 51 -15.88 9.88 1.53
C ALA A 51 -14.85 10.46 0.54
N LEU A 52 -13.70 9.78 0.42
CA LEU A 52 -12.59 10.17 -0.47
C LEU A 52 -12.32 9.07 -1.50
N ALA A 53 -11.55 9.41 -2.51
CA ALA A 53 -10.90 8.52 -3.45
C ALA A 53 -9.37 8.68 -3.35
N ALA A 54 -8.62 7.76 -3.96
CA ALA A 54 -7.17 7.80 -3.97
C ALA A 54 -6.59 7.50 -5.35
N THR A 55 -5.43 8.10 -5.61
CA THR A 55 -4.56 7.70 -6.71
C THR A 55 -3.27 7.13 -6.12
N ILE A 56 -2.89 5.92 -6.53
CA ILE A 56 -1.63 5.26 -6.15
C ILE A 56 -0.69 5.24 -7.35
N ASP A 57 0.56 5.63 -7.10
CA ASP A 57 1.67 5.39 -8.01
C ASP A 57 2.24 3.99 -7.76
N HIS A 58 2.05 3.10 -8.73
CA HIS A 58 2.50 1.71 -8.63
C HIS A 58 4.03 1.59 -8.52
N ALA A 59 4.77 2.52 -9.10
CA ALA A 59 6.24 2.52 -9.06
C ALA A 59 6.78 2.94 -7.69
N ALA A 60 5.99 3.67 -6.90
CA ALA A 60 6.37 4.12 -5.56
C ALA A 60 6.09 3.09 -4.45
N LEU A 61 5.48 1.95 -4.76
CA LEU A 61 5.18 0.92 -3.75
C LEU A 61 6.45 0.31 -3.16
N PRO A 62 6.64 0.32 -1.83
CA PRO A 62 7.82 -0.24 -1.18
C PRO A 62 7.72 -1.77 -1.08
N LEU A 63 8.11 -2.45 -2.14
CA LEU A 63 8.04 -3.91 -2.24
C LEU A 63 9.24 -4.57 -1.57
N LEU A 64 9.01 -5.70 -0.88
CA LEU A 64 10.08 -6.50 -0.31
C LEU A 64 10.99 -7.12 -1.40
N PRO A 65 12.28 -7.33 -1.11
CA PRO A 65 13.17 -8.05 -2.00
C PRO A 65 12.60 -9.40 -2.42
N GLY A 66 12.72 -9.74 -3.70
CA GLY A 66 12.23 -11.00 -4.24
C GLY A 66 10.75 -11.03 -4.62
N PHE A 67 9.95 -9.99 -4.31
CA PHE A 67 8.53 -9.97 -4.65
C PHE A 67 8.27 -10.31 -6.12
N ALA A 68 8.93 -9.65 -7.07
CA ALA A 68 8.74 -9.89 -8.50
C ALA A 68 9.02 -11.35 -8.90
N ARG A 69 10.07 -11.94 -8.34
CA ARG A 69 10.44 -13.34 -8.59
C ARG A 69 9.41 -14.33 -8.01
N HIS A 70 8.88 -14.05 -6.82
CA HIS A 70 7.85 -14.88 -6.20
C HIS A 70 6.52 -14.74 -6.93
N HIS A 71 6.16 -13.54 -7.38
CA HIS A 71 5.00 -13.30 -8.22
C HIS A 71 5.09 -14.10 -9.54
N ALA A 72 6.20 -13.97 -10.28
CA ALA A 72 6.42 -14.70 -11.52
C ALA A 72 6.38 -16.23 -11.35
N ALA A 73 6.76 -16.74 -10.18
CA ALA A 73 6.67 -18.15 -9.83
C ALA A 73 5.27 -18.58 -9.34
N GLY A 74 4.27 -17.69 -9.35
CA GLY A 74 2.90 -17.97 -8.93
C GLY A 74 2.74 -18.22 -7.41
N ARG A 75 3.70 -17.79 -6.59
CA ARG A 75 3.68 -17.95 -5.12
C ARG A 75 2.83 -16.86 -4.49
N ILE A 76 1.52 -16.96 -4.66
CA ILE A 76 0.54 -15.98 -4.22
C ILE A 76 -0.35 -16.63 -3.17
N PRO A 77 -0.48 -16.05 -1.96
CA PRO A 77 -1.38 -16.55 -0.93
C PRO A 77 -2.83 -16.64 -1.40
N GLY A 78 -3.58 -17.63 -0.90
CA GLY A 78 -4.99 -17.78 -1.26
C GLY A 78 -5.83 -16.53 -0.91
N GLY A 79 -5.57 -15.91 0.24
CA GLY A 79 -6.23 -14.68 0.65
C GLY A 79 -6.02 -13.52 -0.32
N SER A 80 -4.84 -13.42 -0.95
CA SER A 80 -4.54 -12.39 -1.96
C SER A 80 -5.45 -12.54 -3.19
N LYS A 81 -5.77 -13.76 -3.61
CA LYS A 81 -6.70 -14.01 -4.73
C LYS A 81 -8.12 -13.56 -4.39
N THR A 82 -8.59 -13.89 -3.19
CA THR A 82 -9.90 -13.45 -2.70
C THR A 82 -9.98 -11.92 -2.61
N ASN A 83 -8.93 -11.28 -2.08
CA ASN A 83 -8.85 -9.81 -2.03
C ASN A 83 -8.90 -9.20 -3.43
N ARG A 84 -8.16 -9.76 -4.37
CA ARG A 84 -8.16 -9.33 -5.78
C ARG A 84 -9.56 -9.35 -6.38
N ASP A 85 -10.25 -10.47 -6.28
CA ASP A 85 -11.60 -10.62 -6.85
C ASP A 85 -12.60 -9.63 -6.25
N TYR A 86 -12.49 -9.40 -4.94
CA TYR A 86 -13.34 -8.46 -4.21
C TYR A 86 -13.05 -6.98 -4.55
N LEU A 87 -11.78 -6.64 -4.76
CA LEU A 87 -11.36 -5.24 -4.92
C LEU A 87 -11.32 -4.78 -6.39
N ALA A 88 -11.18 -5.71 -7.34
CA ALA A 88 -11.04 -5.39 -8.76
C ALA A 88 -12.10 -4.40 -9.30
N PRO A 89 -13.40 -4.51 -8.95
CA PRO A 89 -14.42 -3.56 -9.41
C PRO A 89 -14.23 -2.12 -8.89
N ALA A 90 -13.51 -1.94 -7.79
CA ALA A 90 -13.26 -0.64 -7.17
C ALA A 90 -11.94 0.02 -7.61
N ILE A 91 -11.19 -0.63 -8.52
CA ILE A 91 -9.88 -0.16 -8.99
C ILE A 91 -9.96 0.24 -10.46
N GLN A 92 -9.62 1.50 -10.73
CA GLN A 92 -9.39 2.03 -12.07
C GLN A 92 -7.89 1.98 -12.38
N TRP A 93 -7.54 1.49 -13.56
CA TRP A 93 -6.17 1.45 -14.05
C TRP A 93 -5.95 2.54 -15.08
N ASP A 94 -4.81 3.23 -14.98
CA ASP A 94 -4.37 4.16 -16.02
C ASP A 94 -3.93 3.38 -17.26
N ALA A 95 -4.07 3.99 -18.44
CA ALA A 95 -3.75 3.38 -19.71
C ALA A 95 -2.27 2.95 -19.85
N GLY A 96 -1.37 3.58 -19.08
CA GLY A 96 0.04 3.21 -19.02
C GLY A 96 0.36 1.99 -18.14
N VAL A 97 -0.62 1.49 -17.36
CA VAL A 97 -0.41 0.37 -16.44
C VAL A 97 -1.08 -0.88 -16.98
N GLU A 98 -0.37 -1.60 -17.84
CA GLU A 98 -0.88 -2.75 -18.59
C GLU A 98 -0.05 -4.02 -18.39
N GLY A 99 -0.54 -5.13 -18.93
CA GLY A 99 0.16 -6.40 -19.02
C GLY A 99 0.72 -6.88 -17.68
N ASP A 100 1.96 -7.29 -17.67
CA ASP A 100 2.65 -7.84 -16.49
C ASP A 100 2.80 -6.81 -15.36
N VAL A 101 2.95 -5.52 -15.68
CA VAL A 101 3.01 -4.45 -14.68
C VAL A 101 1.71 -4.37 -13.90
N ARG A 102 0.56 -4.39 -14.60
CA ARG A 102 -0.75 -4.39 -13.98
C ARG A 102 -0.98 -5.62 -13.10
N GLU A 103 -0.64 -6.81 -13.60
CA GLU A 103 -0.82 -8.07 -12.87
C GLU A 103 0.03 -8.11 -11.59
N ARG A 104 1.28 -7.69 -11.69
CA ARG A 104 2.20 -7.59 -10.55
C ARG A 104 1.75 -6.56 -9.53
N THR A 105 1.31 -5.39 -10.00
CA THR A 105 0.80 -4.33 -9.12
C THR A 105 -0.48 -4.76 -8.42
N MET A 106 -1.42 -5.39 -9.15
CA MET A 106 -2.62 -5.95 -8.55
C MET A 106 -2.27 -6.94 -7.43
N THR A 107 -1.32 -7.84 -7.67
CA THR A 107 -0.85 -8.77 -6.64
C THR A 107 -0.28 -8.03 -5.44
N ALA A 108 0.56 -7.01 -5.65
CA ALA A 108 1.19 -6.25 -4.58
C ALA A 108 0.17 -5.55 -3.67
N ILE A 109 -0.82 -4.86 -4.26
CA ILE A 109 -1.79 -4.09 -3.49
C ILE A 109 -2.88 -4.94 -2.83
N THR A 110 -3.08 -6.18 -3.29
CA THR A 110 -4.06 -7.12 -2.73
C THR A 110 -3.42 -8.22 -1.88
N ASP A 111 -2.11 -8.20 -1.69
CA ASP A 111 -1.37 -9.22 -0.94
C ASP A 111 -1.86 -9.31 0.50
N ALA A 112 -2.29 -10.52 0.89
CA ALA A 112 -2.72 -10.81 2.26
C ALA A 112 -1.50 -10.96 3.16
N GLN A 113 -1.21 -9.93 3.96
CA GLN A 113 -0.02 -9.84 4.79
C GLN A 113 -0.31 -10.28 6.23
N THR A 114 0.67 -10.89 6.89
CA THR A 114 0.57 -11.25 8.32
C THR A 114 0.81 -10.01 9.19
N SER A 115 1.82 -9.23 8.88
CA SER A 115 2.21 -8.02 9.58
C SER A 115 2.91 -7.12 8.58
N GLY A 116 2.14 -6.32 7.89
CA GLY A 116 2.65 -5.31 6.96
C GLY A 116 3.02 -4.02 7.68
N GLY A 117 3.42 -3.04 6.91
CA GLY A 117 3.74 -1.71 7.42
C GLY A 117 2.48 -0.92 7.82
N LEU A 118 2.69 0.32 8.18
CA LEU A 118 1.63 1.26 8.52
C LEU A 118 1.30 2.14 7.31
N LEU A 119 0.03 2.16 6.92
CA LEU A 119 -0.49 3.13 5.96
C LEU A 119 -0.90 4.40 6.72
N LEU A 120 -0.28 5.52 6.36
CA LEU A 120 -0.52 6.83 6.97
C LEU A 120 -1.13 7.78 5.95
N CYS A 121 -2.20 8.48 6.34
CA CYS A 121 -2.80 9.56 5.57
C CYS A 121 -2.57 10.87 6.32
N MET A 122 -2.04 11.87 5.64
CA MET A 122 -1.66 13.16 6.23
C MET A 122 -1.75 14.29 5.20
N PRO A 123 -1.69 15.57 5.63
CA PRO A 123 -1.64 16.68 4.70
C PRO A 123 -0.47 16.58 3.71
N ASP A 124 -0.72 16.95 2.46
CA ASP A 124 0.25 16.85 1.37
C ASP A 124 1.58 17.55 1.69
N ALA A 125 1.52 18.72 2.31
CA ALA A 125 2.69 19.51 2.72
C ALA A 125 3.59 18.82 3.75
N ASP A 126 3.10 17.80 4.46
CA ASP A 126 3.83 17.09 5.50
C ASP A 126 4.37 15.73 5.03
N ALA A 127 3.80 15.17 3.96
CA ALA A 127 4.06 13.81 3.52
C ALA A 127 5.55 13.53 3.23
N ASP A 128 6.21 14.41 2.48
CA ASP A 128 7.63 14.21 2.12
C ASP A 128 8.54 14.35 3.33
N ARG A 129 8.23 15.26 4.28
CA ARG A 129 8.97 15.41 5.54
C ARG A 129 8.78 14.16 6.43
N ALA A 130 7.59 13.61 6.46
CA ALA A 130 7.32 12.37 7.19
C ALA A 130 8.11 11.19 6.60
N VAL A 131 8.19 11.08 5.26
CA VAL A 131 9.01 10.03 4.60
C VAL A 131 10.49 10.17 4.99
N VAL A 132 11.04 11.38 5.00
CA VAL A 132 12.42 11.63 5.45
C VAL A 132 12.60 11.18 6.90
N ALA A 133 11.75 11.64 7.81
CA ALA A 133 11.83 11.31 9.23
C ALA A 133 11.68 9.79 9.51
N LEU A 134 10.84 9.09 8.74
CA LEU A 134 10.72 7.64 8.83
C LEU A 134 12.01 6.93 8.39
N ARG A 135 12.61 7.37 7.29
CA ARG A 135 13.86 6.80 6.77
C ARG A 135 15.05 7.05 7.71
N GLU A 136 15.12 8.20 8.36
CA GLU A 136 16.12 8.52 9.39
C GLU A 136 16.02 7.58 10.60
N ARG A 137 14.83 7.04 10.88
CA ARG A 137 14.62 5.98 11.89
C ARG A 137 14.87 4.56 11.36
N GLY A 138 15.37 4.41 10.14
CA GLY A 138 15.64 3.11 9.50
C GLY A 138 14.38 2.38 9.03
N LEU A 139 13.22 3.06 8.97
CA LEU A 139 11.98 2.47 8.47
C LEU A 139 11.88 2.66 6.95
N PRO A 140 11.67 1.61 6.16
CA PRO A 140 11.40 1.76 4.74
C PRO A 140 10.07 2.49 4.56
N ALA A 141 10.11 3.66 3.94
CA ALA A 141 8.93 4.48 3.75
C ALA A 141 8.91 5.10 2.35
N ALA A 142 7.72 5.26 1.80
CA ALA A 142 7.49 5.91 0.52
C ALA A 142 6.16 6.68 0.54
N ARG A 143 6.12 7.79 -0.17
CA ARG A 143 4.88 8.43 -0.55
C ARG A 143 4.32 7.67 -1.76
N ILE A 144 3.23 6.95 -1.55
CA ILE A 144 2.68 6.01 -2.54
C ILE A 144 1.50 6.57 -3.34
N GLY A 145 1.00 7.77 -2.98
CA GLY A 145 -0.14 8.33 -3.68
C GLY A 145 -0.77 9.54 -2.99
N LEU A 146 -1.94 9.89 -3.46
CA LEU A 146 -2.71 11.05 -3.03
C LEU A 146 -4.16 10.69 -2.75
N LEU A 147 -4.75 11.33 -1.72
CA LEU A 147 -6.18 11.32 -1.48
C LEU A 147 -6.82 12.55 -2.12
N HIS A 148 -8.01 12.39 -2.66
CA HIS A 148 -8.75 13.47 -3.32
C HIS A 148 -10.27 13.24 -3.20
N PRO A 149 -11.11 14.25 -3.47
CA PRO A 149 -12.55 14.04 -3.57
C PRO A 149 -12.89 12.95 -4.59
N PRO A 150 -13.99 12.20 -4.41
CA PRO A 150 -14.45 11.24 -5.39
C PRO A 150 -14.69 11.91 -6.75
N VAL A 151 -14.39 11.21 -7.82
CA VAL A 151 -14.72 11.65 -9.17
C VAL A 151 -16.22 11.41 -9.37
N ALA A 152 -16.94 12.41 -9.86
CA ALA A 152 -18.38 12.30 -10.10
C ALA A 152 -18.68 11.12 -11.05
N ASP A 153 -19.71 10.35 -10.70
CA ASP A 153 -20.19 9.19 -11.46
C ASP A 153 -19.16 8.06 -11.68
N ALA A 154 -18.00 8.13 -11.01
CA ALA A 154 -17.01 7.06 -11.08
C ALA A 154 -17.36 5.94 -10.07
N PRO A 155 -17.43 4.68 -10.53
CA PRO A 155 -17.72 3.54 -9.64
C PRO A 155 -16.52 3.12 -8.79
N TRP A 156 -15.32 3.66 -9.08
CA TRP A 156 -14.08 3.29 -8.43
C TRP A 156 -13.72 4.25 -7.27
N LEU A 157 -13.01 3.73 -6.30
CA LEU A 157 -12.43 4.49 -5.19
C LEU A 157 -10.91 4.62 -5.28
N LEU A 158 -10.27 3.78 -6.06
CA LEU A 158 -8.84 3.71 -6.20
C LEU A 158 -8.44 3.75 -7.67
N ARG A 159 -7.59 4.71 -8.03
CA ARG A 159 -6.92 4.77 -9.34
C ARG A 159 -5.46 4.38 -9.18
N VAL A 160 -4.95 3.57 -10.08
CA VAL A 160 -3.53 3.18 -10.14
C VAL A 160 -2.92 3.76 -11.42
N ILE A 161 -1.85 4.54 -11.24
CA ILE A 161 -1.08 5.21 -12.28
C ILE A 161 0.35 4.69 -12.31
#